data_cbcf4e64aae2a2b06512e473f257e7ac
#
_entry.id   cbcf4e64aae2a2b06512e473f257e7ac
#
_cell.length_a   1.000
_cell.length_b   1.000
_cell.length_c   1.000
_cell.angle_alpha   90.00
_cell.angle_beta   90.00
_cell.angle_gamma   90.00
#
_symmetry.space_group_name_H-M   'P 1'
#
loop_
_entity.id
_entity.type
_entity.pdbx_description
1 polymer ?
#
loop_
_entity_poly.entity_id
_entity_poly.type
_entity_poly.pdbx_seq_one_letter_code
_entity_poly.pdbx_strand_id
1 'polypeptide(L)'
;MTSRERLLAVLHGDIPDCVPCCPDISNMVPCRLTGKPFWDIYAFQDPPLWKAHIDALKFFDIDGGFELYDFGTVDPVTGHQSPMEERVVHRYQDGSFVTQKFNLDTETWAASVVVYTADNPPATNVKPATINLPETPPDWELLTGVKEWPKGFELWKMIRRELGDQGVLAQKSGMTTRLIGNTDDVYAHFDNPESFRQKARRMMENVERRMELIGNLDPQPDFLLCGGSGSLMFTTPDTWRELVLPVLKKTTALAKNLGIPTHVHCCGPEKQLVAMAAEETDLTIIDPLEVPPMGDCDLAELKKRFGSKIVLKGNLHTTQTMLKGSVEDVRSASKKAIDDAGRGGGFILSTGDQCGRDTPDENIRTMIDVARNYGQY
;
A
#
# COMPACT_ATOMS: atom_id res chain seq x y z
N MET A 1 22.64 -11.00 -6.23
CA MET A 1 21.31 -10.79 -6.83
C MET A 1 20.99 -9.30 -6.94
N THR A 2 20.23 -8.88 -7.98
CA THR A 2 19.59 -7.55 -7.99
C THR A 2 18.48 -7.50 -6.94
N SER A 3 18.01 -6.29 -6.60
CA SER A 3 16.85 -6.11 -5.70
C SER A 3 15.62 -6.87 -6.18
N ARG A 4 15.35 -6.80 -7.49
CA ARG A 4 14.25 -7.52 -8.14
C ARG A 4 14.40 -9.04 -8.01
N GLU A 5 15.56 -9.59 -8.36
CA GLU A 5 15.82 -11.05 -8.27
C GLU A 5 15.64 -11.55 -6.83
N ARG A 6 16.12 -10.77 -5.85
CA ARG A 6 16.01 -11.10 -4.42
C ARG A 6 14.55 -11.14 -3.95
N LEU A 7 13.76 -10.13 -4.34
CA LEU A 7 12.33 -10.10 -4.00
C LEU A 7 11.55 -11.21 -4.69
N LEU A 8 11.80 -11.46 -5.98
CA LEU A 8 11.14 -12.54 -6.71
C LEU A 8 11.47 -13.92 -6.11
N ALA A 9 12.73 -14.15 -5.71
CA ALA A 9 13.10 -15.38 -5.03
C ALA A 9 12.22 -15.61 -3.79
N VAL A 10 12.10 -14.61 -2.91
CA VAL A 10 11.25 -14.73 -1.70
C VAL A 10 9.77 -14.92 -2.06
N LEU A 11 9.24 -14.18 -3.04
CA LEU A 11 7.84 -14.30 -3.46
C LEU A 11 7.51 -15.68 -4.05
N HIS A 12 8.49 -16.37 -4.63
CA HIS A 12 8.33 -17.73 -5.18
C HIS A 12 8.78 -18.84 -4.21
N GLY A 13 9.16 -18.48 -2.98
CA GLY A 13 9.52 -19.44 -1.94
C GLY A 13 10.97 -19.89 -1.96
N ASP A 14 11.82 -19.23 -2.75
CA ASP A 14 13.25 -19.48 -2.81
C ASP A 14 14.01 -18.65 -1.77
N ILE A 15 15.25 -19.03 -1.46
CA ILE A 15 16.13 -18.32 -0.54
C ILE A 15 17.05 -17.41 -1.36
N PRO A 16 17.01 -16.08 -1.16
CA PRO A 16 17.89 -15.14 -1.85
C PRO A 16 19.31 -15.12 -1.24
N ASP A 17 20.21 -14.28 -1.78
CA ASP A 17 21.58 -14.08 -1.25
C ASP A 17 21.62 -13.46 0.16
N CYS A 18 20.65 -12.60 0.47
CA CYS A 18 20.45 -12.02 1.81
C CYS A 18 18.98 -11.70 2.02
N VAL A 19 18.59 -11.42 3.26
CA VAL A 19 17.24 -10.94 3.62
C VAL A 19 16.95 -9.67 2.83
N PRO A 20 15.88 -9.61 2.01
CA PRO A 20 15.50 -8.38 1.34
C PRO A 20 15.14 -7.30 2.36
N CYS A 21 15.47 -6.05 2.08
CA CYS A 21 15.16 -4.91 2.93
C CYS A 21 14.27 -3.91 2.19
N CYS A 22 13.03 -3.81 2.63
CA CYS A 22 12.00 -2.98 2.04
C CYS A 22 11.27 -2.15 3.10
N PRO A 23 11.92 -1.14 3.72
CA PRO A 23 11.22 -0.22 4.61
C PRO A 23 10.11 0.50 3.83
N ASP A 24 8.94 0.65 4.43
CA ASP A 24 7.87 1.41 3.82
C ASP A 24 8.20 2.92 3.91
N ILE A 25 8.62 3.47 2.79
CA ILE A 25 8.86 4.91 2.62
C ILE A 25 7.73 5.61 1.89
N SER A 26 6.72 4.88 1.48
CA SER A 26 5.67 5.09 0.48
C SER A 26 5.47 6.50 -0.06
N ASN A 27 5.13 7.50 0.74
CA ASN A 27 4.82 8.83 0.18
C ASN A 27 5.56 10.00 0.83
N MET A 28 5.86 9.96 2.13
CA MET A 28 6.43 11.13 2.83
C MET A 28 7.92 11.31 2.56
N VAL A 29 8.72 10.24 2.66
CA VAL A 29 10.16 10.30 2.40
C VAL A 29 10.47 10.59 0.94
N PRO A 30 9.82 9.95 -0.06
CA PRO A 30 9.97 10.32 -1.47
C PRO A 30 9.67 11.79 -1.76
N CYS A 31 8.56 12.33 -1.23
CA CYS A 31 8.22 13.73 -1.43
C CYS A 31 9.26 14.67 -0.82
N ARG A 32 9.71 14.41 0.42
CA ARG A 32 10.77 15.19 1.07
C ARG A 32 12.05 15.23 0.23
N LEU A 33 12.46 14.09 -0.32
CA LEU A 33 13.70 14.01 -1.13
C LEU A 33 13.63 14.80 -2.42
N THR A 34 12.44 15.11 -2.94
CA THR A 34 12.31 15.98 -4.12
C THR A 34 12.68 17.44 -3.82
N GLY A 35 12.62 17.88 -2.56
CA GLY A 35 12.77 19.27 -2.16
C GLY A 35 11.62 20.19 -2.60
N LYS A 36 10.54 19.63 -3.17
CA LYS A 36 9.37 20.37 -3.64
C LYS A 36 8.23 20.32 -2.64
N PRO A 37 7.31 21.31 -2.69
CA PRO A 37 6.05 21.22 -1.95
C PRO A 37 5.28 19.95 -2.33
N PHE A 38 4.57 19.34 -1.36
CA PHE A 38 3.84 18.10 -1.59
C PHE A 38 2.73 18.24 -2.64
N TRP A 39 2.11 19.41 -2.77
CA TRP A 39 1.13 19.64 -3.84
C TRP A 39 1.72 19.54 -5.25
N ASP A 40 3.03 19.81 -5.46
CA ASP A 40 3.67 19.61 -6.77
C ASP A 40 3.64 18.13 -7.15
N ILE A 41 3.88 17.25 -6.18
CA ILE A 41 3.91 15.81 -6.36
C ILE A 41 2.49 15.26 -6.60
N TYR A 42 1.56 15.63 -5.71
CA TYR A 42 0.22 15.03 -5.70
C TYR A 42 -0.76 15.67 -6.67
N ALA A 43 -0.80 17.00 -6.74
CA ALA A 43 -1.74 17.72 -7.58
C ALA A 43 -1.17 18.00 -8.97
N PHE A 44 0.04 18.55 -9.03
CA PHE A 44 0.64 18.96 -10.32
C PHE A 44 1.46 17.89 -11.02
N GLN A 45 1.70 16.72 -10.36
CA GLN A 45 2.43 15.58 -10.92
C GLN A 45 3.85 15.92 -11.38
N ASP A 46 4.57 16.79 -10.63
CA ASP A 46 5.89 17.33 -10.97
C ASP A 46 6.93 17.21 -9.84
N PRO A 47 7.68 16.08 -9.75
CA PRO A 47 7.43 14.81 -10.41
C PRO A 47 6.19 14.09 -9.82
N PRO A 48 5.59 13.14 -10.51
CA PRO A 48 4.51 12.34 -9.93
C PRO A 48 5.05 11.46 -8.80
N LEU A 49 4.17 11.08 -7.87
CA LEU A 49 4.56 10.31 -6.70
C LEU A 49 5.31 9.02 -7.04
N TRP A 50 4.87 8.28 -8.06
CA TRP A 50 5.55 7.05 -8.48
C TRP A 50 7.01 7.30 -8.90
N LYS A 51 7.30 8.43 -9.55
CA LYS A 51 8.66 8.80 -9.95
C LYS A 51 9.52 9.17 -8.74
N ALA A 52 8.97 10.01 -7.85
CA ALA A 52 9.63 10.38 -6.59
C ALA A 52 9.95 9.13 -5.76
N HIS A 53 9.02 8.15 -5.73
CA HIS A 53 9.20 6.89 -5.02
C HIS A 53 10.34 6.06 -5.63
N ILE A 54 10.36 5.85 -6.94
CA ILE A 54 11.45 5.11 -7.61
C ILE A 54 12.81 5.79 -7.38
N ASP A 55 12.87 7.13 -7.45
CA ASP A 55 14.10 7.88 -7.18
C ASP A 55 14.58 7.68 -5.74
N ALA A 56 13.65 7.63 -4.77
CA ALA A 56 13.98 7.35 -3.38
C ALA A 56 14.44 5.90 -3.17
N LEU A 57 13.82 4.90 -3.83
CA LEU A 57 14.30 3.51 -3.79
C LEU A 57 15.75 3.41 -4.28
N LYS A 58 16.07 4.08 -5.39
CA LYS A 58 17.44 4.13 -5.95
C LYS A 58 18.41 4.88 -5.06
N PHE A 59 17.97 5.98 -4.42
CA PHE A 59 18.81 6.79 -3.53
C PHE A 59 19.27 6.04 -2.28
N PHE A 60 18.41 5.19 -1.75
CA PHE A 60 18.72 4.38 -0.56
C PHE A 60 19.22 2.97 -0.88
N ASP A 61 19.08 2.48 -2.10
CA ASP A 61 19.28 1.07 -2.50
C ASP A 61 18.31 0.09 -1.81
N ILE A 62 17.03 0.48 -1.75
CA ILE A 62 15.95 -0.33 -1.16
C ILE A 62 15.52 -1.43 -2.15
N ASP A 63 15.31 -2.65 -1.64
CA ASP A 63 14.57 -3.70 -2.37
C ASP A 63 13.07 -3.35 -2.33
N GLY A 64 12.52 -2.70 -3.37
CA GLY A 64 11.24 -2.01 -3.23
C GLY A 64 10.19 -2.32 -4.27
N GLY A 65 9.18 -1.45 -4.29
CA GLY A 65 8.07 -1.46 -5.25
C GLY A 65 6.74 -1.95 -4.72
N PHE A 66 6.68 -2.45 -3.48
CA PHE A 66 5.43 -2.91 -2.88
C PHE A 66 4.39 -1.79 -2.74
N GLU A 67 4.83 -0.57 -2.52
CA GLU A 67 3.99 0.62 -2.32
C GLU A 67 3.67 1.35 -3.65
N LEU A 68 4.16 0.86 -4.80
CA LEU A 68 3.85 1.40 -6.13
C LEU A 68 2.54 0.80 -6.66
N TYR A 69 1.40 1.34 -6.27
CA TYR A 69 0.07 0.85 -6.64
C TYR A 69 -0.92 1.93 -7.08
N ASP A 70 -0.51 3.21 -7.10
CA ASP A 70 -1.34 4.29 -7.63
C ASP A 70 -0.88 4.69 -9.04
N PHE A 71 -1.71 4.38 -10.02
CA PHE A 71 -1.44 4.57 -11.43
C PHE A 71 -2.37 5.62 -12.06
N GLY A 72 -2.89 6.55 -11.25
CA GLY A 72 -3.72 7.66 -11.72
C GLY A 72 -5.19 7.27 -11.96
N THR A 73 -5.84 8.02 -12.85
CA THR A 73 -7.31 7.99 -13.03
C THR A 73 -7.82 6.89 -13.94
N VAL A 74 -6.95 6.20 -14.67
CA VAL A 74 -7.31 5.09 -15.56
C VAL A 74 -6.81 3.78 -14.97
N ASP A 75 -7.71 2.85 -14.75
CA ASP A 75 -7.36 1.51 -14.24
C ASP A 75 -6.51 0.74 -15.28
N PRO A 76 -5.29 0.30 -14.92
CA PRO A 76 -4.39 -0.32 -15.88
C PRO A 76 -4.86 -1.68 -16.40
N VAL A 77 -5.74 -2.37 -15.68
CA VAL A 77 -6.23 -3.71 -16.06
C VAL A 77 -7.48 -3.62 -16.93
N THR A 78 -8.44 -2.76 -16.54
CA THR A 78 -9.73 -2.67 -17.23
C THR A 78 -9.80 -1.55 -18.26
N GLY A 79 -8.86 -0.60 -18.23
CA GLY A 79 -8.90 0.61 -19.03
C GLY A 79 -10.01 1.59 -18.61
N HIS A 80 -10.75 1.29 -17.51
CA HIS A 80 -11.82 2.15 -17.03
C HIS A 80 -11.24 3.49 -16.56
N GLN A 81 -11.79 4.58 -17.09
CA GLN A 81 -11.49 5.95 -16.64
C GLN A 81 -12.60 6.42 -15.70
N SER A 82 -12.22 6.93 -14.54
CA SER A 82 -13.15 7.59 -13.64
C SER A 82 -13.73 8.86 -14.28
N PRO A 83 -15.05 9.06 -14.25
CA PRO A 83 -15.67 10.29 -14.76
C PRO A 83 -15.49 11.50 -13.83
N MET A 84 -14.62 11.37 -12.82
CA MET A 84 -14.40 12.41 -11.82
C MET A 84 -13.37 13.42 -12.30
N GLU A 85 -13.75 14.69 -12.37
CA GLU A 85 -12.88 15.83 -12.64
C GLU A 85 -12.55 16.53 -11.32
N GLU A 86 -11.28 16.87 -11.12
CA GLU A 86 -10.82 17.58 -9.92
C GLU A 86 -10.87 19.07 -10.16
N ARG A 87 -11.60 19.81 -9.30
CA ARG A 87 -11.80 21.27 -9.40
C ARG A 87 -11.33 21.95 -8.13
N VAL A 88 -10.59 23.05 -8.28
CA VAL A 88 -10.17 23.90 -7.15
C VAL A 88 -11.36 24.71 -6.69
N VAL A 89 -11.72 24.57 -5.41
CA VAL A 89 -12.88 25.24 -4.79
C VAL A 89 -12.48 26.29 -3.75
N HIS A 90 -11.22 26.28 -3.32
CA HIS A 90 -10.70 27.28 -2.40
C HIS A 90 -9.18 27.38 -2.47
N ARG A 91 -8.62 28.59 -2.28
CA ARG A 91 -7.18 28.85 -2.14
C ARG A 91 -6.92 29.65 -0.88
N TYR A 92 -5.90 29.26 -0.13
CA TYR A 92 -5.44 29.96 1.06
C TYR A 92 -4.26 30.89 0.73
N GLN A 93 -3.99 31.86 1.63
CA GLN A 93 -2.91 32.84 1.43
C GLN A 93 -1.50 32.24 1.47
N ASP A 94 -1.33 31.11 2.14
CA ASP A 94 -0.06 30.36 2.24
C ASP A 94 0.24 29.50 1.00
N GLY A 95 -0.64 29.55 -0.02
CA GLY A 95 -0.53 28.76 -1.24
C GLY A 95 -1.21 27.39 -1.17
N SER A 96 -1.62 26.92 0.01
CA SER A 96 -2.44 25.71 0.13
C SER A 96 -3.79 25.90 -0.56
N PHE A 97 -4.39 24.79 -1.00
CA PHE A 97 -5.66 24.85 -1.71
C PHE A 97 -6.51 23.59 -1.48
N VAL A 98 -7.78 23.73 -1.81
CA VAL A 98 -8.77 22.66 -1.65
C VAL A 98 -9.36 22.33 -3.01
N THR A 99 -9.44 21.04 -3.30
CA THR A 99 -10.17 20.57 -4.47
C THR A 99 -11.37 19.74 -4.06
N GLN A 100 -12.38 19.71 -4.92
CA GLN A 100 -13.51 18.80 -4.82
C GLN A 100 -13.72 18.10 -6.16
N LYS A 101 -14.00 16.80 -6.12
CA LYS A 101 -14.26 16.05 -7.35
C LYS A 101 -15.69 16.29 -7.81
N PHE A 102 -15.83 16.50 -9.11
CA PHE A 102 -17.12 16.63 -9.80
C PHE A 102 -17.28 15.45 -10.75
N ASN A 103 -18.42 14.78 -10.65
CA ASN A 103 -18.76 13.67 -11.54
C ASN A 103 -19.38 14.24 -12.82
N LEU A 104 -18.73 13.99 -13.94
CA LEU A 104 -19.14 14.51 -15.25
C LEU A 104 -20.39 13.82 -15.81
N ASP A 105 -20.64 12.54 -15.41
CA ASP A 105 -21.78 11.77 -15.90
C ASP A 105 -23.08 12.12 -15.16
N THR A 106 -22.97 12.36 -13.84
CA THR A 106 -24.14 12.65 -12.98
C THR A 106 -24.30 14.11 -12.63
N GLU A 107 -23.34 14.95 -13.02
CA GLU A 107 -23.28 16.37 -12.71
C GLU A 107 -23.37 16.68 -11.19
N THR A 108 -22.70 15.85 -10.38
CA THR A 108 -22.74 15.94 -8.92
C THR A 108 -21.36 16.14 -8.32
N TRP A 109 -21.29 16.91 -7.23
CA TRP A 109 -20.09 17.07 -6.43
C TRP A 109 -19.91 15.88 -5.48
N ALA A 110 -18.65 15.49 -5.27
CA ALA A 110 -18.32 14.53 -4.22
C ALA A 110 -18.66 15.09 -2.84
N ALA A 111 -19.04 14.22 -1.90
CA ALA A 111 -19.37 14.63 -0.52
C ALA A 111 -18.15 15.08 0.30
N SER A 112 -16.94 14.90 -0.20
CA SER A 112 -15.70 15.23 0.47
C SER A 112 -14.77 16.02 -0.43
N VAL A 113 -13.86 16.75 0.20
CA VAL A 113 -12.81 17.54 -0.45
C VAL A 113 -11.43 16.96 -0.15
N VAL A 114 -10.44 17.41 -0.93
CA VAL A 114 -9.02 17.13 -0.73
C VAL A 114 -8.31 18.44 -0.42
N VAL A 115 -7.56 18.48 0.68
CA VAL A 115 -6.77 19.66 1.08
C VAL A 115 -5.30 19.40 0.78
N TYR A 116 -4.70 20.28 -0.04
CA TYR A 116 -3.30 20.22 -0.42
C TYR A 116 -2.48 21.24 0.36
N THR A 117 -1.41 20.76 0.99
CA THR A 117 -0.46 21.57 1.74
C THR A 117 0.97 21.37 1.24
N ALA A 118 1.88 22.29 1.62
CA ALA A 118 3.28 22.20 1.18
C ALA A 118 4.04 21.04 1.80
N ASP A 119 3.69 20.67 3.05
CA ASP A 119 4.57 19.85 3.91
C ASP A 119 4.05 18.45 4.21
N ASN A 120 2.83 18.13 3.76
CA ASN A 120 2.19 16.85 4.07
C ASN A 120 1.44 16.29 2.86
N PRO A 121 1.24 14.95 2.81
CA PRO A 121 0.32 14.34 1.87
C PRO A 121 -1.06 14.99 1.94
N PRO A 122 -1.82 14.98 0.83
CA PRO A 122 -3.15 15.58 0.83
C PRO A 122 -4.08 14.95 1.87
N ALA A 123 -4.77 15.78 2.64
CA ALA A 123 -5.84 15.30 3.50
C ALA A 123 -7.06 14.98 2.64
N THR A 124 -7.39 13.69 2.53
CA THR A 124 -8.52 13.20 1.74
C THR A 124 -9.73 12.93 2.64
N ASN A 125 -10.92 12.82 2.03
CA ASN A 125 -12.18 12.55 2.74
C ASN A 125 -12.56 13.60 3.79
N VAL A 126 -12.08 14.83 3.64
CA VAL A 126 -12.44 15.96 4.51
C VAL A 126 -13.86 16.41 4.18
N LYS A 127 -14.74 16.53 5.20
CA LYS A 127 -16.07 17.10 5.00
C LYS A 127 -15.94 18.62 4.81
N PRO A 128 -16.51 19.23 3.76
CA PRO A 128 -16.40 20.67 3.51
C PRO A 128 -16.74 21.53 4.74
N ALA A 129 -17.81 21.16 5.45
CA ALA A 129 -18.26 21.86 6.65
C ALA A 129 -17.20 21.90 7.78
N THR A 130 -16.29 20.93 7.87
CA THR A 130 -15.24 20.92 8.92
C THR A 130 -14.14 21.96 8.68
N ILE A 131 -14.07 22.48 7.47
CA ILE A 131 -13.13 23.54 7.08
C ILE A 131 -13.87 24.82 6.62
N ASN A 132 -15.13 24.97 7.02
CA ASN A 132 -15.98 26.12 6.74
C ASN A 132 -16.22 26.38 5.23
N LEU A 133 -16.27 25.31 4.43
CA LEU A 133 -16.65 25.37 3.02
C LEU A 133 -18.06 24.82 2.80
N PRO A 134 -18.81 25.31 1.78
CA PRO A 134 -20.10 24.76 1.42
C PRO A 134 -19.93 23.37 0.76
N GLU A 135 -20.94 22.51 0.90
CA GLU A 135 -20.98 21.18 0.26
C GLU A 135 -21.01 21.29 -1.27
N THR A 136 -21.72 22.31 -1.78
CA THR A 136 -21.73 22.67 -3.21
C THR A 136 -21.00 24.00 -3.36
N PRO A 137 -19.82 24.02 -3.98
CA PRO A 137 -19.06 25.25 -4.11
C PRO A 137 -19.79 26.24 -5.06
N PRO A 138 -19.93 27.53 -4.68
CA PRO A 138 -20.54 28.53 -5.54
C PRO A 138 -19.66 28.91 -6.74
N ASP A 139 -18.35 28.83 -6.53
CA ASP A 139 -17.31 29.14 -7.53
C ASP A 139 -16.26 28.04 -7.53
N TRP A 140 -15.66 27.78 -8.66
CA TRP A 140 -14.58 26.83 -8.85
C TRP A 140 -13.77 27.13 -10.11
N GLU A 141 -12.55 26.60 -10.15
CA GLU A 141 -11.70 26.63 -11.34
C GLU A 141 -11.12 25.24 -11.63
N LEU A 142 -10.78 24.97 -12.87
CA LEU A 142 -10.07 23.74 -13.21
C LEU A 142 -8.68 23.76 -12.58
N LEU A 143 -8.24 22.60 -12.08
CA LEU A 143 -6.86 22.43 -11.69
C LEU A 143 -6.00 22.42 -12.96
N THR A 144 -5.24 23.49 -13.17
CA THR A 144 -4.37 23.68 -14.34
C THR A 144 -2.90 23.50 -13.98
N GLY A 145 -2.03 23.34 -14.98
CA GLY A 145 -0.59 23.15 -14.75
C GLY A 145 -0.19 21.72 -14.35
N VAL A 146 -1.13 20.79 -14.39
CA VAL A 146 -0.85 19.37 -14.14
C VAL A 146 -0.02 18.81 -15.28
N LYS A 147 1.12 18.18 -14.97
CA LYS A 147 1.92 17.47 -15.98
C LYS A 147 1.20 16.24 -16.47
N GLU A 148 1.23 16.05 -17.77
CA GLU A 148 0.62 14.89 -18.42
C GLU A 148 1.59 13.72 -18.47
N TRP A 149 1.06 12.55 -18.14
CA TRP A 149 1.75 11.27 -18.19
C TRP A 149 0.90 10.26 -18.98
N PRO A 150 1.49 9.19 -19.53
CA PRO A 150 0.70 8.08 -20.07
C PRO A 150 -0.33 7.60 -19.06
N LYS A 151 -1.40 6.96 -19.52
CA LYS A 151 -2.51 6.51 -18.66
C LYS A 151 -2.65 4.98 -18.72
N GLY A 152 -3.27 4.44 -17.69
CA GLY A 152 -3.64 3.02 -17.64
C GLY A 152 -2.42 2.10 -17.78
N PHE A 153 -2.54 1.08 -18.63
CA PHE A 153 -1.48 0.08 -18.79
C PHE A 153 -0.18 0.64 -19.36
N GLU A 154 -0.24 1.69 -20.21
CA GLU A 154 0.98 2.34 -20.74
C GLU A 154 1.77 3.05 -19.63
N LEU A 155 1.08 3.69 -18.68
CA LEU A 155 1.75 4.24 -17.50
C LEU A 155 2.37 3.13 -16.66
N TRP A 156 1.65 2.05 -16.41
CA TRP A 156 2.15 0.91 -15.65
C TRP A 156 3.42 0.31 -16.30
N LYS A 157 3.42 0.14 -17.63
CA LYS A 157 4.61 -0.31 -18.37
C LYS A 157 5.78 0.67 -18.27
N MET A 158 5.50 1.98 -18.27
CA MET A 158 6.53 3.00 -18.06
C MET A 158 7.14 2.88 -16.66
N ILE A 159 6.32 2.79 -15.62
CA ILE A 159 6.77 2.63 -14.23
C ILE A 159 7.62 1.37 -14.10
N ARG A 160 7.20 0.25 -14.68
CA ARG A 160 7.97 -0.99 -14.67
C ARG A 160 9.37 -0.83 -15.30
N ARG A 161 9.47 -0.12 -16.43
CA ARG A 161 10.76 0.18 -17.09
C ARG A 161 11.64 1.08 -16.22
N GLU A 162 11.06 2.11 -15.61
CA GLU A 162 11.78 3.05 -14.74
C GLU A 162 12.26 2.38 -13.44
N LEU A 163 11.46 1.48 -12.87
CA LEU A 163 11.83 0.69 -11.70
C LEU A 163 12.96 -0.30 -12.03
N GLY A 164 12.89 -0.97 -13.18
CA GLY A 164 13.93 -1.90 -13.63
C GLY A 164 14.23 -2.99 -12.62
N ASP A 165 15.50 -3.19 -12.32
CA ASP A 165 16.00 -4.20 -11.37
C ASP A 165 15.95 -3.77 -9.91
N GLN A 166 15.43 -2.56 -9.62
CA GLN A 166 15.32 -2.04 -8.25
C GLN A 166 14.19 -2.69 -7.46
N GLY A 167 13.22 -3.35 -8.11
CA GLY A 167 12.11 -3.92 -7.36
C GLY A 167 11.05 -4.64 -8.19
N VAL A 168 9.92 -4.86 -7.56
CA VAL A 168 8.74 -5.56 -8.09
C VAL A 168 7.57 -4.60 -8.23
N LEU A 169 6.67 -4.87 -9.18
CA LEU A 169 5.53 -3.99 -9.46
C LEU A 169 4.21 -4.77 -9.47
N ALA A 170 3.26 -4.27 -8.68
CA ALA A 170 1.95 -4.87 -8.50
C ALA A 170 0.91 -4.45 -9.55
N GLN A 171 -0.18 -5.23 -9.56
CA GLN A 171 -1.52 -4.78 -9.95
C GLN A 171 -2.51 -5.01 -8.79
N LYS A 172 -3.56 -4.19 -8.73
CA LYS A 172 -4.66 -4.41 -7.78
C LYS A 172 -5.51 -5.60 -8.22
N SER A 173 -5.79 -6.52 -7.32
CA SER A 173 -6.63 -7.70 -7.60
C SER A 173 -8.10 -7.39 -7.80
N GLY A 174 -8.54 -6.19 -7.39
CA GLY A 174 -9.95 -5.77 -7.41
C GLY A 174 -10.74 -6.09 -6.16
N MET A 175 -10.11 -6.73 -5.16
CA MET A 175 -10.72 -6.91 -3.84
C MET A 175 -10.25 -5.87 -2.83
N THR A 176 -10.96 -5.79 -1.71
CA THR A 176 -10.52 -5.10 -0.49
C THR A 176 -10.67 -6.02 0.72
N THR A 177 -9.75 -5.93 1.66
CA THR A 177 -9.84 -6.60 2.96
C THR A 177 -10.68 -5.82 3.97
N ARG A 178 -11.09 -4.58 3.64
CA ARG A 178 -11.82 -3.66 4.49
C ARG A 178 -13.20 -3.34 3.91
N LEU A 179 -14.15 -4.28 4.03
CA LEU A 179 -15.55 -4.06 3.66
C LEU A 179 -16.30 -3.18 4.66
N ILE A 180 -15.90 -3.26 5.95
CA ILE A 180 -16.35 -2.38 7.02
C ILE A 180 -15.13 -1.53 7.38
N GLY A 181 -15.11 -0.26 6.96
CA GLY A 181 -13.92 0.58 6.97
C GLY A 181 -14.00 1.83 7.85
N ASN A 182 -15.15 2.07 8.47
CA ASN A 182 -15.40 3.23 9.33
C ASN A 182 -16.61 2.97 10.23
N THR A 183 -16.88 3.92 11.15
CA THR A 183 -17.99 3.82 12.11
C THR A 183 -19.36 3.75 11.41
N ASP A 184 -19.56 4.48 10.33
CA ASP A 184 -20.84 4.47 9.59
C ASP A 184 -21.11 3.09 8.97
N ASP A 185 -20.06 2.43 8.43
CA ASP A 185 -20.17 1.06 7.93
C ASP A 185 -20.49 0.07 9.05
N VAL A 186 -19.97 0.27 10.29
CA VAL A 186 -20.30 -0.58 11.43
C VAL A 186 -21.78 -0.50 11.74
N TYR A 187 -22.37 0.70 11.84
CA TYR A 187 -23.80 0.88 12.04
C TYR A 187 -24.63 0.33 10.87
N ALA A 188 -24.23 0.63 9.65
CA ALA A 188 -24.90 0.12 8.47
C ALA A 188 -24.90 -1.43 8.39
N HIS A 189 -23.80 -2.07 8.80
CA HIS A 189 -23.73 -3.52 8.89
C HIS A 189 -24.65 -4.08 9.98
N PHE A 190 -24.70 -3.42 11.15
CA PHE A 190 -25.60 -3.83 12.22
C PHE A 190 -27.08 -3.76 11.80
N ASP A 191 -27.47 -2.68 11.12
CA ASP A 191 -28.82 -2.48 10.65
C ASP A 191 -29.21 -3.39 9.48
N ASN A 192 -28.25 -3.68 8.57
CA ASN A 192 -28.51 -4.48 7.38
C ASN A 192 -27.28 -5.34 6.98
N PRO A 193 -27.00 -6.44 7.69
CA PRO A 193 -25.87 -7.31 7.41
C PRO A 193 -25.95 -7.97 6.02
N GLU A 194 -27.16 -8.19 5.50
CA GLU A 194 -27.32 -8.79 4.16
C GLU A 194 -26.80 -7.89 3.04
N SER A 195 -26.85 -6.58 3.20
CA SER A 195 -26.24 -5.65 2.24
C SER A 195 -24.74 -5.85 2.10
N PHE A 196 -24.04 -6.16 3.21
CA PHE A 196 -22.60 -6.44 3.21
C PHE A 196 -22.27 -7.81 2.62
N ARG A 197 -23.11 -8.83 2.86
CA ARG A 197 -22.98 -10.12 2.17
C ARG A 197 -23.13 -9.96 0.66
N GLN A 198 -24.06 -9.10 0.22
CA GLN A 198 -24.20 -8.77 -1.20
C GLN A 198 -22.99 -8.02 -1.76
N LYS A 199 -22.40 -7.06 -1.00
CA LYS A 199 -21.15 -6.40 -1.39
C LYS A 199 -20.03 -7.44 -1.55
N ALA A 200 -19.88 -8.39 -0.62
CA ALA A 200 -18.89 -9.46 -0.69
C ALA A 200 -19.08 -10.35 -1.92
N ARG A 201 -20.32 -10.77 -2.24
CA ARG A 201 -20.62 -11.54 -3.46
C ARG A 201 -20.24 -10.79 -4.74
N ARG A 202 -20.64 -9.50 -4.85
CA ARG A 202 -20.28 -8.66 -6.01
C ARG A 202 -18.76 -8.49 -6.13
N MET A 203 -18.08 -8.34 -5.00
CA MET A 203 -16.61 -8.25 -5.00
C MET A 203 -15.97 -9.53 -5.54
N MET A 204 -16.49 -10.71 -5.16
CA MET A 204 -16.03 -12.00 -5.69
C MET A 204 -16.20 -12.11 -7.21
N GLU A 205 -17.37 -11.74 -7.75
CA GLU A 205 -17.63 -11.71 -9.18
C GLU A 205 -16.72 -10.72 -9.93
N ASN A 206 -16.43 -9.58 -9.32
CA ASN A 206 -15.50 -8.59 -9.88
C ASN A 206 -14.08 -9.13 -9.93
N VAL A 207 -13.65 -9.81 -8.88
CA VAL A 207 -12.32 -10.45 -8.83
C VAL A 207 -12.19 -11.49 -9.93
N GLU A 208 -13.18 -12.35 -10.15
CA GLU A 208 -13.13 -13.36 -11.22
C GLU A 208 -12.89 -12.72 -12.59
N ARG A 209 -13.71 -11.72 -12.94
CA ARG A 209 -13.56 -11.00 -14.22
C ARG A 209 -12.20 -10.30 -14.34
N ARG A 210 -11.72 -9.71 -13.23
CA ARG A 210 -10.44 -9.01 -13.23
C ARG A 210 -9.27 -9.97 -13.38
N MET A 211 -9.32 -11.16 -12.77
CA MET A 211 -8.28 -12.17 -12.91
C MET A 211 -8.15 -12.69 -14.34
N GLU A 212 -9.25 -12.83 -15.08
CA GLU A 212 -9.22 -13.16 -16.51
C GLU A 212 -8.47 -12.09 -17.32
N LEU A 213 -8.71 -10.79 -17.03
CA LEU A 213 -7.99 -9.69 -17.68
C LEU A 213 -6.51 -9.68 -17.30
N ILE A 214 -6.19 -9.88 -16.02
CA ILE A 214 -4.80 -9.90 -15.54
C ILE A 214 -4.01 -11.06 -16.18
N GLY A 215 -4.63 -12.21 -16.36
CA GLY A 215 -4.01 -13.36 -17.02
C GLY A 215 -3.59 -13.09 -18.48
N ASN A 216 -4.21 -12.10 -19.13
CA ASN A 216 -3.92 -11.69 -20.50
C ASN A 216 -2.98 -10.48 -20.62
N LEU A 217 -2.49 -9.92 -19.50
CA LEU A 217 -1.54 -8.81 -19.54
C LEU A 217 -0.15 -9.28 -20.00
N ASP A 218 0.50 -8.47 -20.81
CA ASP A 218 1.90 -8.65 -21.21
C ASP A 218 2.65 -7.31 -21.10
N PRO A 219 3.64 -7.21 -20.20
CA PRO A 219 4.03 -8.21 -19.19
C PRO A 219 3.01 -8.35 -18.05
N GLN A 220 2.99 -9.52 -17.42
CA GLN A 220 2.21 -9.75 -16.19
C GLN A 220 2.81 -9.00 -15.00
N PRO A 221 2.01 -8.66 -13.96
CA PRO A 221 2.51 -8.10 -12.73
C PRO A 221 3.35 -9.12 -11.94
N ASP A 222 4.26 -8.63 -11.12
CA ASP A 222 5.10 -9.46 -10.27
C ASP A 222 4.33 -10.04 -9.08
N PHE A 223 3.30 -9.35 -8.65
CA PHE A 223 2.37 -9.77 -7.61
C PHE A 223 1.06 -9.00 -7.69
N LEU A 224 0.04 -9.46 -6.93
CA LEU A 224 -1.26 -8.78 -6.82
C LEU A 224 -1.46 -8.24 -5.42
N LEU A 225 -1.83 -6.96 -5.32
CA LEU A 225 -2.29 -6.36 -4.06
C LEU A 225 -3.75 -6.74 -3.81
N CYS A 226 -4.00 -7.44 -2.70
CA CYS A 226 -5.30 -8.02 -2.34
C CYS A 226 -6.02 -7.26 -1.22
N GLY A 227 -5.51 -6.15 -0.76
CA GLY A 227 -6.17 -5.38 0.28
C GLY A 227 -5.29 -4.30 0.87
N GLY A 228 -5.84 -3.58 1.81
CA GLY A 228 -5.22 -2.40 2.39
C GLY A 228 -5.48 -2.27 3.89
N SER A 229 -4.95 -1.21 4.45
CA SER A 229 -4.83 -0.89 5.86
C SER A 229 -6.10 -1.08 6.69
N GLY A 230 -5.94 -1.54 7.93
CA GLY A 230 -6.98 -1.52 8.95
C GLY A 230 -8.07 -2.56 8.79
N SER A 231 -7.78 -3.75 8.22
CA SER A 231 -8.77 -4.80 7.95
C SER A 231 -9.58 -5.21 9.19
N LEU A 232 -8.96 -5.27 10.37
CA LEU A 232 -9.61 -5.64 11.63
C LEU A 232 -9.89 -4.46 12.58
N MET A 233 -9.72 -3.21 12.12
CA MET A 233 -9.91 -2.03 12.96
C MET A 233 -11.39 -1.72 13.27
N PHE A 234 -12.28 -2.02 12.33
CA PHE A 234 -13.71 -1.71 12.42
C PHE A 234 -14.60 -2.95 12.35
N THR A 235 -14.01 -4.15 12.43
CA THR A 235 -14.74 -5.41 12.35
C THR A 235 -14.15 -6.44 13.29
N THR A 236 -14.95 -7.42 13.68
CA THR A 236 -14.46 -8.57 14.43
C THR A 236 -13.84 -9.60 13.50
N PRO A 237 -12.92 -10.46 13.99
CA PRO A 237 -12.41 -11.58 13.21
C PRO A 237 -13.51 -12.49 12.63
N ASP A 238 -14.60 -12.71 13.35
CA ASP A 238 -15.72 -13.55 12.89
C ASP A 238 -16.46 -12.89 11.73
N THR A 239 -16.75 -11.59 11.82
CA THR A 239 -17.39 -10.83 10.74
C THR A 239 -16.46 -10.76 9.52
N TRP A 240 -15.15 -10.56 9.72
CA TRP A 240 -14.17 -10.58 8.66
C TRP A 240 -14.09 -11.96 7.98
N ARG A 241 -14.11 -13.02 8.78
CA ARG A 241 -14.15 -14.42 8.30
C ARG A 241 -15.40 -14.70 7.46
N GLU A 242 -16.52 -14.15 7.85
CA GLU A 242 -17.78 -14.31 7.09
C GLU A 242 -17.74 -13.56 5.76
N LEU A 243 -17.33 -12.30 5.76
CA LEU A 243 -17.50 -11.39 4.63
C LEU A 243 -16.30 -11.35 3.68
N VAL A 244 -15.08 -11.40 4.20
CA VAL A 244 -13.87 -11.11 3.43
C VAL A 244 -13.04 -12.35 3.12
N LEU A 245 -12.89 -13.26 4.09
CA LEU A 245 -12.06 -14.45 3.92
C LEU A 245 -12.44 -15.30 2.70
N PRO A 246 -13.74 -15.53 2.36
CA PRO A 246 -14.11 -16.27 1.16
C PRO A 246 -13.63 -15.61 -0.13
N VAL A 247 -13.65 -14.27 -0.17
CA VAL A 247 -13.15 -13.49 -1.32
C VAL A 247 -11.64 -13.58 -1.41
N LEU A 248 -10.91 -13.42 -0.30
CA LEU A 248 -9.46 -13.57 -0.26
C LEU A 248 -9.03 -14.97 -0.70
N LYS A 249 -9.70 -16.00 -0.19
CA LYS A 249 -9.45 -17.41 -0.56
C LYS A 249 -9.62 -17.62 -2.08
N LYS A 250 -10.71 -17.11 -2.65
CA LYS A 250 -10.94 -17.19 -4.09
C LYS A 250 -9.89 -16.42 -4.90
N THR A 251 -9.57 -15.20 -4.46
CA THR A 251 -8.60 -14.33 -5.13
C THR A 251 -7.21 -14.97 -5.17
N THR A 252 -6.74 -15.46 -4.02
CA THR A 252 -5.41 -16.08 -3.91
C THR A 252 -5.31 -17.39 -4.67
N ALA A 253 -6.38 -18.20 -4.70
CA ALA A 253 -6.43 -19.41 -5.51
C ALA A 253 -6.38 -19.13 -7.02
N LEU A 254 -7.10 -18.12 -7.51
CA LEU A 254 -7.07 -17.70 -8.91
C LEU A 254 -5.69 -17.14 -9.29
N ALA A 255 -5.09 -16.31 -8.44
CA ALA A 255 -3.74 -15.78 -8.66
C ALA A 255 -2.69 -16.88 -8.71
N LYS A 256 -2.79 -17.87 -7.81
CA LYS A 256 -1.91 -19.06 -7.79
C LYS A 256 -1.99 -19.86 -9.10
N ASN A 257 -3.19 -20.02 -9.68
CA ASN A 257 -3.36 -20.68 -10.98
C ASN A 257 -2.70 -19.91 -12.12
N LEU A 258 -2.55 -18.59 -11.99
CA LEU A 258 -1.80 -17.74 -12.93
C LEU A 258 -0.28 -17.70 -12.64
N GLY A 259 0.17 -18.31 -11.52
CA GLY A 259 1.56 -18.23 -11.07
C GLY A 259 1.95 -16.86 -10.48
N ILE A 260 0.97 -16.03 -10.10
CA ILE A 260 1.20 -14.67 -9.62
C ILE A 260 1.08 -14.64 -8.09
N PRO A 261 2.15 -14.25 -7.35
CA PRO A 261 2.11 -14.04 -5.90
C PRO A 261 1.06 -13.02 -5.47
N THR A 262 0.59 -13.12 -4.24
CA THR A 262 -0.43 -12.23 -3.68
C THR A 262 0.05 -11.57 -2.40
N HIS A 263 -0.33 -10.31 -2.17
CA HIS A 263 0.08 -9.48 -1.05
C HIS A 263 -1.14 -8.85 -0.36
N VAL A 264 -1.17 -8.93 0.96
CA VAL A 264 -2.08 -8.14 1.80
C VAL A 264 -1.27 -7.22 2.68
N HIS A 265 -1.56 -5.92 2.59
CA HIS A 265 -1.10 -4.92 3.55
C HIS A 265 -2.21 -4.68 4.58
N CYS A 266 -1.91 -4.79 5.86
CA CYS A 266 -2.90 -4.59 6.92
C CYS A 266 -2.26 -4.01 8.19
N CYS A 267 -2.28 -2.70 8.36
CA CYS A 267 -1.85 -2.09 9.62
C CYS A 267 -2.88 -2.26 10.75
N GLY A 268 -2.40 -2.20 12.00
CA GLY A 268 -3.17 -2.43 13.20
C GLY A 268 -3.02 -3.85 13.78
N PRO A 269 -4.00 -4.34 14.57
CA PRO A 269 -3.98 -5.68 15.15
C PRO A 269 -4.16 -6.75 14.07
N GLU A 270 -3.08 -7.41 13.69
CA GLU A 270 -3.00 -8.24 12.49
C GLU A 270 -2.79 -9.74 12.80
N LYS A 271 -2.42 -10.09 14.03
CA LYS A 271 -2.05 -11.47 14.40
C LYS A 271 -3.10 -12.52 14.02
N GLN A 272 -4.38 -12.21 14.22
CA GLN A 272 -5.46 -13.13 13.83
C GLN A 272 -5.66 -13.19 12.32
N LEU A 273 -5.45 -12.08 11.62
CA LEU A 273 -5.51 -12.04 10.16
C LEU A 273 -4.41 -12.91 9.54
N VAL A 274 -3.17 -12.82 10.06
CA VAL A 274 -2.05 -13.69 9.63
C VAL A 274 -2.42 -15.16 9.79
N ALA A 275 -3.01 -15.55 10.93
CA ALA A 275 -3.42 -16.92 11.17
C ALA A 275 -4.47 -17.39 10.15
N MET A 276 -5.55 -16.61 9.94
CA MET A 276 -6.60 -16.94 8.97
C MET A 276 -6.06 -17.02 7.54
N ALA A 277 -5.23 -16.06 7.15
CA ALA A 277 -4.65 -16.04 5.81
C ALA A 277 -3.73 -17.23 5.56
N ALA A 278 -2.82 -17.54 6.49
CA ALA A 278 -1.86 -18.63 6.36
C ALA A 278 -2.50 -20.04 6.44
N GLU A 279 -3.61 -20.19 7.16
CA GLU A 279 -4.26 -21.48 7.35
C GLU A 279 -5.33 -21.77 6.31
N GLU A 280 -5.98 -20.75 5.74
CA GLU A 280 -7.19 -20.94 4.95
C GLU A 280 -7.10 -20.40 3.51
N THR A 281 -5.98 -19.75 3.12
CA THR A 281 -5.82 -19.17 1.79
C THR A 281 -4.48 -19.54 1.15
N ASP A 282 -4.28 -19.18 -0.11
CA ASP A 282 -3.00 -19.27 -0.81
C ASP A 282 -2.27 -17.91 -0.82
N LEU A 283 -2.49 -17.05 0.17
CA LEU A 283 -1.82 -15.75 0.28
C LEU A 283 -0.29 -15.96 0.39
N THR A 284 0.46 -15.21 -0.44
CA THR A 284 1.91 -15.34 -0.50
C THR A 284 2.63 -14.52 0.57
N ILE A 285 2.23 -13.24 0.75
CA ILE A 285 2.92 -12.31 1.64
C ILE A 285 1.94 -11.41 2.40
N ILE A 286 2.29 -11.08 3.64
CA ILE A 286 1.52 -10.17 4.50
C ILE A 286 2.45 -9.19 5.22
N ASP A 287 2.03 -7.93 5.34
CA ASP A 287 2.70 -6.85 6.07
C ASP A 287 1.69 -5.87 6.69
N PRO A 288 2.09 -4.97 7.58
CA PRO A 288 3.45 -4.68 8.07
C PRO A 288 3.80 -5.34 9.41
N LEU A 289 2.91 -6.16 10.00
CA LEU A 289 3.11 -6.92 11.24
C LEU A 289 3.44 -6.04 12.44
N GLU A 290 2.65 -4.97 12.63
CA GLU A 290 2.91 -3.95 13.64
C GLU A 290 3.03 -4.52 15.05
N VAL A 291 4.04 -3.99 15.77
CA VAL A 291 4.25 -4.30 17.19
C VAL A 291 3.38 -3.41 18.09
N PRO A 292 3.12 -3.82 19.34
CA PRO A 292 2.43 -2.96 20.31
C PRO A 292 3.11 -1.58 20.48
N PRO A 293 2.35 -0.48 20.67
CA PRO A 293 0.90 -0.43 20.87
C PRO A 293 0.07 -0.31 19.56
N MET A 294 0.70 -0.21 18.40
CA MET A 294 0.01 0.02 17.13
C MET A 294 -0.67 -1.26 16.62
N GLY A 295 -0.02 -2.41 16.76
CA GLY A 295 -0.51 -3.73 16.42
C GLY A 295 -0.35 -4.72 17.59
N ASP A 296 -0.38 -6.01 17.27
CA ASP A 296 -0.31 -7.12 18.23
C ASP A 296 0.63 -8.26 17.79
N CYS A 297 1.50 -7.99 16.82
CA CYS A 297 2.35 -9.01 16.22
C CYS A 297 3.65 -9.25 16.99
N ASP A 298 4.00 -10.52 17.18
CA ASP A 298 5.33 -11.00 17.58
C ASP A 298 5.92 -11.81 16.41
N LEU A 299 7.02 -11.30 15.86
CA LEU A 299 7.61 -11.83 14.63
C LEU A 299 8.15 -13.26 14.80
N ALA A 300 8.76 -13.57 15.96
CA ALA A 300 9.28 -14.89 16.25
C ALA A 300 8.13 -15.92 16.40
N GLU A 301 7.02 -15.55 17.06
CA GLU A 301 5.83 -16.38 17.15
C GLU A 301 5.22 -16.64 15.78
N LEU A 302 5.03 -15.58 14.97
CA LEU A 302 4.45 -15.69 13.62
C LEU A 302 5.31 -16.56 12.71
N LYS A 303 6.64 -16.36 12.74
CA LYS A 303 7.59 -17.19 11.97
C LYS A 303 7.52 -18.65 12.34
N LYS A 304 7.52 -18.94 13.64
CA LYS A 304 7.41 -20.32 14.13
C LYS A 304 6.12 -21.01 13.70
N ARG A 305 4.99 -20.28 13.69
CA ARG A 305 3.67 -20.86 13.38
C ARG A 305 3.38 -20.92 11.88
N PHE A 306 3.74 -19.87 11.16
CA PHE A 306 3.24 -19.64 9.80
C PHE A 306 4.34 -19.41 8.75
N GLY A 307 5.61 -19.25 9.15
CA GLY A 307 6.70 -18.90 8.24
C GLY A 307 7.04 -19.95 7.16
N SER A 308 6.47 -21.17 7.24
CA SER A 308 6.54 -22.17 6.17
C SER A 308 5.40 -22.06 5.16
N LYS A 309 4.40 -21.20 5.40
CA LYS A 309 3.19 -21.05 4.59
C LYS A 309 3.06 -19.69 3.96
N ILE A 310 3.57 -18.64 4.61
CA ILE A 310 3.41 -17.26 4.19
C ILE A 310 4.71 -16.48 4.44
N VAL A 311 5.04 -15.59 3.52
CA VAL A 311 6.14 -14.64 3.67
C VAL A 311 5.72 -13.54 4.63
N LEU A 312 6.56 -13.25 5.60
CA LEU A 312 6.37 -12.19 6.58
C LEU A 312 7.18 -10.95 6.18
N LYS A 313 6.55 -9.78 6.04
CA LYS A 313 7.24 -8.50 5.77
C LYS A 313 6.99 -7.57 6.96
N GLY A 314 8.03 -7.09 7.62
CA GLY A 314 7.94 -6.20 8.80
C GLY A 314 9.24 -6.19 9.60
N ASN A 315 9.29 -5.63 10.81
CA ASN A 315 8.22 -4.92 11.50
C ASN A 315 8.79 -3.84 12.46
N LEU A 316 9.87 -3.15 12.04
CA LEU A 316 10.49 -2.14 12.89
C LEU A 316 9.53 -0.99 13.20
N HIS A 317 9.41 -0.62 14.48
CA HIS A 317 8.51 0.43 14.93
C HIS A 317 8.87 1.78 14.28
N THR A 318 7.95 2.33 13.49
CA THR A 318 8.17 3.54 12.67
C THR A 318 8.53 4.78 13.49
N THR A 319 7.88 4.98 14.64
CA THR A 319 8.12 6.17 15.48
C THR A 319 9.27 5.95 16.46
N GLN A 320 9.26 4.88 17.25
CA GLN A 320 10.24 4.72 18.32
C GLN A 320 11.59 4.31 17.80
N THR A 321 11.64 3.41 16.81
CA THR A 321 12.89 2.91 16.23
C THR A 321 13.34 3.79 15.07
N MET A 322 12.49 3.97 14.06
CA MET A 322 12.91 4.61 12.81
C MET A 322 13.02 6.12 12.90
N LEU A 323 12.07 6.80 13.58
CA LEU A 323 12.08 8.26 13.67
C LEU A 323 12.91 8.78 14.84
N LYS A 324 12.74 8.20 16.04
CA LYS A 324 13.35 8.71 17.30
C LYS A 324 14.56 7.90 17.76
N GLY A 325 14.72 6.69 17.28
CA GLY A 325 15.83 5.81 17.65
C GLY A 325 17.17 6.28 17.06
N SER A 326 18.25 5.96 17.76
CA SER A 326 19.61 6.12 17.26
C SER A 326 19.91 5.07 16.18
N VAL A 327 20.99 5.28 15.43
CA VAL A 327 21.54 4.30 14.47
C VAL A 327 21.74 2.92 15.13
N GLU A 328 22.18 2.89 16.40
CA GLU A 328 22.40 1.63 17.12
C GLU A 328 21.07 0.96 17.53
N ASP A 329 20.04 1.73 17.85
CA ASP A 329 18.71 1.18 18.11
C ASP A 329 18.12 0.52 16.84
N VAL A 330 18.26 1.18 15.68
CA VAL A 330 17.85 0.63 14.38
C VAL A 330 18.64 -0.63 14.04
N ARG A 331 19.99 -0.59 14.24
CA ARG A 331 20.85 -1.75 14.01
C ARG A 331 20.44 -2.95 14.85
N SER A 332 20.21 -2.72 16.14
CA SER A 332 19.81 -3.77 17.09
C SER A 332 18.43 -4.34 16.76
N ALA A 333 17.46 -3.47 16.45
CA ALA A 333 16.12 -3.90 16.06
C ALA A 333 16.11 -4.68 14.74
N SER A 334 16.88 -4.24 13.74
CA SER A 334 17.02 -4.93 12.46
C SER A 334 17.63 -6.31 12.61
N LYS A 335 18.71 -6.44 13.40
CA LYS A 335 19.30 -7.75 13.70
C LYS A 335 18.32 -8.66 14.40
N LYS A 336 17.61 -8.14 15.41
CA LYS A 336 16.59 -8.92 16.11
C LYS A 336 15.51 -9.43 15.18
N ALA A 337 14.97 -8.60 14.28
CA ALA A 337 13.97 -9.00 13.32
C ALA A 337 14.47 -10.11 12.35
N ILE A 338 15.73 -10.02 11.93
CA ILE A 338 16.39 -11.05 11.11
C ILE A 338 16.58 -12.35 11.90
N ASP A 339 17.01 -12.28 13.16
CA ASP A 339 17.15 -13.46 14.04
C ASP A 339 15.79 -14.13 14.29
N ASP A 340 14.73 -13.33 14.48
CA ASP A 340 13.38 -13.83 14.75
C ASP A 340 12.74 -14.50 13.51
N ALA A 341 12.97 -13.98 12.30
CA ALA A 341 12.21 -14.41 11.12
C ALA A 341 13.05 -14.73 9.86
N GLY A 342 14.31 -14.32 9.79
CA GLY A 342 15.14 -14.48 8.58
C GLY A 342 15.51 -15.93 8.30
N ARG A 343 15.80 -16.73 9.33
CA ARG A 343 16.30 -18.09 9.15
C ARG A 343 15.36 -18.94 8.27
N GLY A 344 15.94 -19.54 7.22
CA GLY A 344 15.21 -20.41 6.30
C GLY A 344 14.41 -19.68 5.22
N GLY A 345 14.63 -18.39 5.01
CA GLY A 345 13.92 -17.59 4.00
C GLY A 345 12.50 -17.18 4.41
N GLY A 346 11.69 -16.74 3.45
CA GLY A 346 10.28 -16.36 3.71
C GLY A 346 10.11 -15.13 4.63
N PHE A 347 11.08 -14.21 4.60
CA PHE A 347 11.07 -12.98 5.36
C PHE A 347 11.62 -11.81 4.55
N ILE A 348 11.00 -10.64 4.69
CA ILE A 348 11.45 -9.35 4.18
C ILE A 348 11.55 -8.39 5.35
N LEU A 349 12.74 -7.87 5.63
CA LEU A 349 12.93 -6.84 6.65
C LEU A 349 12.25 -5.55 6.21
N SER A 350 11.30 -5.08 6.99
CA SER A 350 10.53 -3.86 6.71
C SER A 350 10.25 -3.09 7.99
N THR A 351 9.65 -1.93 7.84
CA THR A 351 9.06 -1.18 8.95
C THR A 351 7.65 -1.68 9.25
N GLY A 352 7.18 -1.42 10.44
CA GLY A 352 5.81 -1.74 10.88
C GLY A 352 4.84 -0.63 10.46
N ASP A 353 4.76 -0.33 9.19
CA ASP A 353 4.04 0.70 8.48
C ASP A 353 4.96 1.83 7.98
N GLN A 354 4.38 2.90 7.44
CA GLN A 354 5.03 3.99 6.72
C GLN A 354 5.99 4.81 7.59
N CYS A 355 7.19 5.04 7.08
CA CYS A 355 8.13 6.02 7.64
C CYS A 355 7.61 7.45 7.48
N GLY A 356 7.63 8.22 8.55
CA GLY A 356 7.28 9.63 8.50
C GLY A 356 8.28 10.47 7.72
N ARG A 357 7.86 11.68 7.30
CA ARG A 357 8.67 12.63 6.53
C ARG A 357 10.06 12.87 7.14
N ASP A 358 10.12 13.03 8.46
CA ASP A 358 11.32 13.43 9.18
C ASP A 358 12.16 12.23 9.68
N THR A 359 11.85 11.02 9.20
CA THR A 359 12.69 9.84 9.48
C THR A 359 14.11 10.08 8.98
N PRO A 360 15.15 9.94 9.84
CA PRO A 360 16.54 10.16 9.45
C PRO A 360 16.99 9.21 8.34
N ASP A 361 17.65 9.75 7.34
CA ASP A 361 18.20 8.96 6.22
C ASP A 361 19.18 7.89 6.70
N GLU A 362 19.95 8.20 7.75
CA GLU A 362 20.90 7.27 8.34
C GLU A 362 20.20 6.04 8.94
N ASN A 363 19.01 6.19 9.49
CA ASN A 363 18.24 5.09 10.04
C ASN A 363 17.74 4.15 8.91
N ILE A 364 17.28 4.72 7.79
CA ILE A 364 16.90 3.93 6.61
C ILE A 364 18.13 3.17 6.07
N ARG A 365 19.26 3.86 5.88
CA ARG A 365 20.52 3.23 5.41
C ARG A 365 21.02 2.15 6.36
N THR A 366 20.95 2.38 7.67
CA THR A 366 21.36 1.39 8.68
C THR A 366 20.57 0.09 8.57
N MET A 367 19.27 0.19 8.35
CA MET A 367 18.40 -0.98 8.17
C MET A 367 18.83 -1.81 6.95
N ILE A 368 19.12 -1.12 5.83
CA ILE A 368 19.61 -1.76 4.59
C ILE A 368 20.99 -2.40 4.81
N ASP A 369 21.90 -1.69 5.42
CA ASP A 369 23.26 -2.20 5.73
C ASP A 369 23.21 -3.46 6.58
N VAL A 370 22.33 -3.52 7.58
CA VAL A 370 22.15 -4.71 8.41
C VAL A 370 21.62 -5.88 7.56
N ALA A 371 20.64 -5.67 6.73
CA ALA A 371 20.10 -6.71 5.86
C ALA A 371 21.18 -7.28 4.91
N ARG A 372 22.00 -6.40 4.29
CA ARG A 372 23.07 -6.80 3.35
C ARG A 372 24.23 -7.53 4.03
N ASN A 373 24.62 -7.13 5.25
CA ASN A 373 25.83 -7.62 5.89
C ASN A 373 25.56 -8.71 6.95
N TYR A 374 24.45 -8.59 7.68
CA TYR A 374 24.07 -9.53 8.75
C TYR A 374 23.01 -10.56 8.27
N GLY A 375 22.17 -10.17 7.34
CA GLY A 375 21.08 -11.00 6.83
C GLY A 375 21.48 -11.95 5.68
N GLN A 376 22.75 -12.28 5.50
CA GLN A 376 23.20 -13.25 4.48
C GLN A 376 22.77 -14.68 4.84
N TYR A 377 22.36 -15.45 3.84
CA TYR A 377 21.92 -16.85 3.99
C TYR A 377 23.05 -17.84 3.77
#